data_5e79d132f841bb808f9cbe71c17c2eb1
#
_entry.id   5e79d132f841bb808f9cbe71c17c2eb1
#
_cell.length_a   1.000
_cell.length_b   1.000
_cell.length_c   1.000
_cell.angle_alpha   90.00
_cell.angle_beta   90.00
_cell.angle_gamma   90.00
#
_symmetry.space_group_name_H-M   'P 1'
#
loop_
_entity.id
_entity.type
_entity.pdbx_description
1 polymer ?
#
loop_
_entity_poly.entity_id
_entity_poly.type
_entity_poly.pdbx_seq_one_letter_code
_entity_poly.pdbx_strand_id
1 'polypeptide(L)'
;MISLLLLLVSMGIGAQSLLPEPQSVVWTGGHCPAGRLDVKFRHLPSADRRRLSAFLHEAFPPMGIGNAGSVSLTLSLAPKAVGKEGYRLTVTPQGIVLSASTGAGLFYGLQTLSQLRDAGGRVACCEIQDEPRYPWRGLMIDISRHFFDKASIEKQIDAMAHYKLNTLHLHLTDAAGWRLQIKHYPELTRKAAWRSAPDWKSWWNGNRQYRQEGDSDAHGGYLTQRDAREIVAYARERYINVVPEIEMPAHSEEVLAAYPLLACAQVSSGAADFCPGNEKTYEFLENVLTEVMDIFPSEYIHVGGDEAGMAAWPKCPLCQQRMREEGMTDVKQLQGYLIRRIGRFLQRHGRKLVGWDEILSDSVPTNAVTMVWRDVSEARKAMQRGIPVVLSPGAYCYLDAYQDAPSTQPEAIGGYLPLERVYSYNPPDDRLVMGIQGNLWTEYVPTLQHLEYMLWPRAMAIAELGWTRNPHKDYAGFRKRALAQNAYL
;
A
#
# COMPACT_ATOMS: atom_id res chain seq x y z
N MET A 1 30.15 1.11 -49.69
CA MET A 1 29.40 2.26 -49.14
C MET A 1 27.97 1.80 -49.01
N ILE A 2 27.56 1.36 -47.85
CA ILE A 2 26.16 1.00 -47.52
C ILE A 2 25.63 2.11 -46.65
N SER A 3 24.74 2.92 -47.24
CA SER A 3 24.03 4.00 -46.52
C SER A 3 23.05 3.40 -45.50
N LEU A 4 23.37 3.57 -44.22
CA LEU A 4 22.47 3.28 -43.13
C LEU A 4 21.45 4.43 -43.02
N LEU A 5 20.25 4.21 -43.52
CA LEU A 5 19.13 5.17 -43.39
C LEU A 5 18.60 5.05 -41.96
N LEU A 6 19.01 5.96 -41.06
CA LEU A 6 18.34 6.18 -39.77
C LEU A 6 16.95 6.75 -40.03
N LEU A 7 15.93 5.92 -39.93
CA LEU A 7 14.54 6.38 -39.79
C LEU A 7 14.39 6.98 -38.37
N LEU A 8 14.51 8.30 -38.28
CA LEU A 8 14.02 9.08 -37.14
C LEU A 8 12.48 9.05 -37.19
N VAL A 9 11.86 8.06 -36.58
CA VAL A 9 10.43 8.06 -36.29
C VAL A 9 10.19 9.17 -35.28
N SER A 10 9.48 10.23 -35.67
CA SER A 10 9.00 11.27 -34.76
C SER A 10 8.04 10.61 -33.77
N MET A 11 8.52 10.35 -32.54
CA MET A 11 7.68 9.85 -31.46
C MET A 11 6.62 10.91 -31.14
N GLY A 12 5.34 10.60 -31.33
CA GLY A 12 4.23 11.44 -30.88
C GLY A 12 4.27 11.62 -29.34
N ILE A 13 3.79 12.75 -28.87
CA ILE A 13 3.85 13.20 -27.47
C ILE A 13 3.25 12.13 -26.50
N GLY A 14 2.25 11.34 -26.93
CA GLY A 14 1.63 10.28 -26.12
C GLY A 14 2.53 9.05 -25.84
N ALA A 15 3.52 8.80 -26.70
CA ALA A 15 4.43 7.64 -26.55
C ALA A 15 5.44 7.78 -25.39
N GLN A 16 5.62 8.99 -24.87
CA GLN A 16 6.65 9.32 -23.88
C GLN A 16 6.15 9.42 -22.45
N SER A 17 4.86 9.13 -22.17
CA SER A 17 4.24 9.39 -20.86
C SER A 17 3.75 8.16 -20.10
N LEU A 18 4.00 6.93 -20.61
CA LEU A 18 3.59 5.71 -19.91
C LEU A 18 4.29 5.54 -18.56
N LEU A 19 3.51 5.36 -17.53
CA LEU A 19 3.99 5.17 -16.17
C LEU A 19 3.10 4.16 -15.40
N PRO A 20 3.66 3.07 -14.88
CA PRO A 20 5.04 2.58 -15.05
C PRO A 20 5.40 2.27 -16.50
N GLU A 21 6.70 2.37 -16.82
CA GLU A 21 7.22 2.02 -18.14
C GLU A 21 7.02 0.53 -18.43
N PRO A 22 6.37 0.17 -19.55
CA PRO A 22 6.18 -1.23 -19.91
C PRO A 22 7.49 -1.95 -20.22
N GLN A 23 7.53 -3.26 -20.03
CA GLN A 23 8.71 -4.10 -20.32
C GLN A 23 9.13 -4.05 -21.78
N SER A 24 8.17 -3.96 -22.71
CA SER A 24 8.43 -3.90 -24.14
C SER A 24 7.35 -3.10 -24.86
N VAL A 25 7.78 -2.15 -25.68
CA VAL A 25 6.91 -1.34 -26.54
C VAL A 25 7.53 -1.27 -27.93
N VAL A 26 6.76 -1.66 -28.95
CA VAL A 26 7.11 -1.49 -30.36
C VAL A 26 6.10 -0.53 -31.00
N TRP A 27 6.56 0.64 -31.40
CA TRP A 27 5.72 1.63 -32.09
C TRP A 27 5.64 1.27 -33.57
N THR A 28 4.41 1.07 -34.10
CA THR A 28 4.18 0.63 -35.49
C THR A 28 3.81 1.78 -36.43
N GLY A 29 3.68 2.98 -35.85
CA GLY A 29 3.32 4.19 -36.61
C GLY A 29 1.81 4.32 -36.85
N GLY A 30 1.34 5.56 -37.04
CA GLY A 30 -0.08 5.88 -37.20
C GLY A 30 -0.85 5.91 -35.87
N HIS A 31 -2.18 6.06 -35.94
CA HIS A 31 -3.08 6.19 -34.81
C HIS A 31 -4.37 5.39 -35.01
N CYS A 32 -4.91 4.85 -33.95
CA CYS A 32 -6.24 4.28 -33.87
C CYS A 32 -7.22 5.37 -33.41
N PRO A 33 -8.34 5.61 -34.10
CA PRO A 33 -9.33 6.64 -33.73
C PRO A 33 -10.25 6.12 -32.59
N ALA A 34 -9.71 5.93 -31.38
CA ALA A 34 -10.37 5.33 -30.23
C ALA A 34 -11.29 6.30 -29.45
N GLY A 35 -11.87 7.30 -30.11
CA GLY A 35 -12.83 8.22 -29.51
C GLY A 35 -14.13 7.52 -29.04
N ARG A 36 -14.53 6.44 -29.72
CA ARG A 36 -15.66 5.61 -29.35
C ARG A 36 -15.29 4.13 -29.51
N LEU A 37 -15.45 3.34 -28.43
CA LEU A 37 -15.08 1.93 -28.41
C LEU A 37 -16.32 1.01 -28.48
N ASP A 38 -16.25 -0.01 -29.36
CA ASP A 38 -17.15 -1.18 -29.37
C ASP A 38 -16.45 -2.33 -28.65
N VAL A 39 -16.87 -2.59 -27.41
CA VAL A 39 -16.16 -3.51 -26.51
C VAL A 39 -16.67 -4.93 -26.63
N LYS A 40 -15.77 -5.87 -26.90
CA LYS A 40 -16.04 -7.31 -27.01
C LYS A 40 -15.26 -8.09 -25.97
N PHE A 41 -15.96 -8.84 -25.13
CA PHE A 41 -15.36 -9.72 -24.11
C PHE A 41 -15.33 -11.16 -24.60
N ARG A 42 -14.17 -11.82 -24.46
CA ARG A 42 -13.99 -13.24 -24.82
C ARG A 42 -13.43 -14.01 -23.62
N HIS A 43 -14.14 -15.08 -23.24
CA HIS A 43 -13.73 -16.00 -22.16
C HIS A 43 -13.57 -15.38 -20.76
N LEU A 44 -14.27 -14.25 -20.48
CA LEU A 44 -14.18 -13.57 -19.18
C LEU A 44 -15.27 -14.06 -18.21
N PRO A 45 -14.91 -14.34 -16.94
CA PRO A 45 -15.88 -14.51 -15.86
C PRO A 45 -16.78 -13.27 -15.70
N SER A 46 -18.02 -13.49 -15.26
CA SER A 46 -19.00 -12.39 -15.11
C SER A 46 -18.54 -11.28 -14.16
N ALA A 47 -17.81 -11.63 -13.10
CA ALA A 47 -17.26 -10.66 -12.14
C ALA A 47 -16.23 -9.75 -12.79
N ASP A 48 -15.26 -10.30 -13.54
CA ASP A 48 -14.26 -9.50 -14.24
C ASP A 48 -14.88 -8.65 -15.35
N ARG A 49 -15.84 -9.23 -16.12
CA ARG A 49 -16.56 -8.45 -17.12
C ARG A 49 -17.24 -7.22 -16.49
N ARG A 50 -17.89 -7.38 -15.35
CA ARG A 50 -18.56 -6.28 -14.66
C ARG A 50 -17.56 -5.18 -14.23
N ARG A 51 -16.45 -5.57 -13.59
CA ARG A 51 -15.39 -4.62 -13.15
C ARG A 51 -14.78 -3.86 -14.33
N LEU A 52 -14.37 -4.60 -15.36
CA LEU A 52 -13.76 -3.98 -16.54
C LEU A 52 -14.75 -3.11 -17.31
N SER A 53 -16.05 -3.45 -17.35
CA SER A 53 -17.08 -2.60 -17.95
C SER A 53 -17.26 -1.30 -17.17
N ALA A 54 -17.27 -1.34 -15.83
CA ALA A 54 -17.35 -0.14 -15.00
C ALA A 54 -16.14 0.78 -15.23
N PHE A 55 -14.93 0.23 -15.20
CA PHE A 55 -13.71 0.97 -15.50
C PHE A 55 -13.71 1.58 -16.92
N LEU A 56 -14.12 0.81 -17.93
CA LEU A 56 -14.20 1.31 -19.30
C LEU A 56 -15.19 2.48 -19.44
N HIS A 57 -16.30 2.42 -18.75
CA HIS A 57 -17.28 3.51 -18.74
C HIS A 57 -16.72 4.80 -18.13
N GLU A 58 -15.92 4.67 -17.07
CA GLU A 58 -15.29 5.78 -16.37
C GLU A 58 -14.10 6.35 -17.17
N ALA A 59 -13.14 5.50 -17.56
CA ALA A 59 -11.87 5.91 -18.15
C ALA A 59 -11.97 6.24 -19.67
N PHE A 60 -12.98 5.71 -20.36
CA PHE A 60 -13.14 5.88 -21.80
C PHE A 60 -14.50 6.49 -22.17
N PRO A 61 -14.87 7.66 -21.64
CA PRO A 61 -16.09 8.32 -22.04
C PRO A 61 -16.06 8.59 -23.57
N PRO A 62 -17.22 8.50 -24.27
CA PRO A 62 -17.29 8.79 -25.69
C PRO A 62 -16.77 10.20 -26.00
N MET A 63 -15.82 10.31 -26.90
CA MET A 63 -15.24 11.58 -27.34
C MET A 63 -15.57 11.81 -28.83
N GLY A 64 -15.84 13.05 -29.19
CA GLY A 64 -16.04 13.50 -30.59
C GLY A 64 -17.47 13.92 -30.87
N ILE A 65 -17.59 15.04 -31.64
CA ILE A 65 -18.82 15.54 -32.25
C ILE A 65 -18.86 14.94 -33.65
N GLY A 66 -19.83 14.07 -33.93
CA GLY A 66 -20.04 13.52 -35.25
C GLY A 66 -20.19 12.00 -35.32
N ASN A 67 -20.62 11.49 -36.49
CA ASN A 67 -20.80 10.06 -36.78
C ASN A 67 -19.48 9.29 -37.03
N ALA A 68 -18.43 9.56 -36.28
CA ALA A 68 -17.23 8.72 -36.32
C ALA A 68 -17.58 7.32 -35.85
N GLY A 69 -17.33 6.31 -36.69
CA GLY A 69 -17.59 4.90 -36.36
C GLY A 69 -16.87 4.48 -35.10
N SER A 70 -17.44 3.51 -34.35
CA SER A 70 -16.80 2.92 -33.20
C SER A 70 -15.65 2.00 -33.61
N VAL A 71 -14.55 2.02 -32.84
CA VAL A 71 -13.42 1.11 -33.00
C VAL A 71 -13.61 -0.10 -32.11
N SER A 72 -13.36 -1.29 -32.64
CA SER A 72 -13.46 -2.54 -31.88
C SER A 72 -12.33 -2.63 -30.85
N LEU A 73 -12.70 -2.80 -29.57
CA LEU A 73 -11.80 -3.19 -28.47
C LEU A 73 -12.14 -4.63 -28.06
N THR A 74 -11.25 -5.57 -28.32
CA THR A 74 -11.44 -6.96 -27.90
C THR A 74 -10.60 -7.24 -26.64
N LEU A 75 -11.27 -7.61 -25.55
CA LEU A 75 -10.67 -8.06 -24.31
C LEU A 75 -10.81 -9.58 -24.18
N SER A 76 -9.69 -10.31 -24.01
CA SER A 76 -9.71 -11.77 -23.96
C SER A 76 -8.82 -12.35 -22.87
N LEU A 77 -9.30 -13.37 -22.17
CA LEU A 77 -8.42 -14.21 -21.38
C LEU A 77 -7.73 -15.25 -22.27
N ALA A 78 -6.40 -15.27 -22.22
CA ALA A 78 -5.53 -16.21 -22.93
C ALA A 78 -4.57 -16.84 -21.89
N PRO A 79 -4.94 -17.97 -21.26
CA PRO A 79 -4.09 -18.64 -20.29
C PRO A 79 -2.70 -18.93 -20.86
N LYS A 80 -1.64 -18.67 -20.07
CA LYS A 80 -0.21 -18.86 -20.40
C LYS A 80 0.42 -17.84 -21.38
N ALA A 81 -0.29 -16.79 -21.76
CA ALA A 81 0.29 -15.79 -22.68
C ALA A 81 1.37 -14.90 -22.00
N VAL A 82 1.19 -14.62 -20.70
CA VAL A 82 2.04 -13.77 -19.84
C VAL A 82 1.81 -14.16 -18.37
N GLY A 83 2.57 -13.58 -17.44
CA GLY A 83 2.36 -13.78 -16.00
C GLY A 83 0.95 -13.42 -15.51
N LYS A 84 0.63 -13.73 -14.25
CA LYS A 84 -0.74 -13.54 -13.69
C LYS A 84 -1.27 -12.11 -13.84
N GLU A 85 -0.42 -11.12 -13.75
CA GLU A 85 -0.77 -9.70 -13.85
C GLU A 85 -0.27 -9.05 -15.16
N GLY A 86 0.34 -9.86 -16.04
CA GLY A 86 0.83 -9.39 -17.34
C GLY A 86 -0.27 -9.33 -18.41
N TYR A 87 0.04 -8.60 -19.48
CA TYR A 87 -0.86 -8.43 -20.63
C TYR A 87 -0.10 -8.26 -21.94
N ARG A 88 -0.82 -8.45 -23.05
CA ARG A 88 -0.42 -8.04 -24.40
C ARG A 88 -1.46 -7.08 -24.97
N LEU A 89 -1.01 -5.94 -25.44
CA LEU A 89 -1.84 -4.92 -26.05
C LEU A 89 -1.35 -4.66 -27.48
N THR A 90 -2.23 -4.83 -28.46
CA THR A 90 -1.96 -4.49 -29.86
C THR A 90 -2.95 -3.40 -30.29
N VAL A 91 -2.43 -2.29 -30.75
CA VAL A 91 -3.21 -1.15 -31.28
C VAL A 91 -2.89 -0.99 -32.75
N THR A 92 -3.91 -1.08 -33.60
CA THR A 92 -3.83 -0.85 -35.06
C THR A 92 -4.84 0.22 -35.47
N PRO A 93 -4.74 0.80 -36.66
CA PRO A 93 -5.78 1.75 -37.15
C PRO A 93 -7.19 1.15 -37.20
N GLN A 94 -7.32 -0.19 -37.29
CA GLN A 94 -8.59 -0.91 -37.42
C GLN A 94 -9.18 -1.36 -36.10
N GLY A 95 -8.38 -1.42 -35.01
CA GLY A 95 -8.88 -1.89 -33.73
C GLY A 95 -7.81 -2.14 -32.68
N ILE A 96 -8.30 -2.49 -31.51
CA ILE A 96 -7.48 -2.71 -30.32
C ILE A 96 -7.75 -4.13 -29.81
N VAL A 97 -6.68 -4.89 -29.54
CA VAL A 97 -6.76 -6.22 -28.94
C VAL A 97 -5.93 -6.21 -27.65
N LEU A 98 -6.57 -6.58 -26.54
CA LEU A 98 -5.93 -6.73 -25.25
C LEU A 98 -6.17 -8.14 -24.73
N SER A 99 -5.09 -8.86 -24.42
CA SER A 99 -5.13 -10.21 -23.90
C SER A 99 -4.27 -10.35 -22.65
N ALA A 100 -4.73 -11.14 -21.68
CA ALA A 100 -4.05 -11.40 -20.43
C ALA A 100 -4.41 -12.78 -19.86
N SER A 101 -3.67 -13.25 -18.85
CA SER A 101 -3.96 -14.52 -18.17
C SER A 101 -5.09 -14.37 -17.13
N THR A 102 -5.35 -13.18 -16.62
CA THR A 102 -6.35 -12.87 -15.58
C THR A 102 -7.06 -11.53 -15.85
N GLY A 103 -8.17 -11.28 -15.11
CA GLY A 103 -8.85 -9.99 -15.11
C GLY A 103 -7.95 -8.83 -14.66
N ALA A 104 -7.05 -9.06 -13.70
CA ALA A 104 -6.08 -8.06 -13.25
C ALA A 104 -5.13 -7.63 -14.38
N GLY A 105 -4.60 -8.58 -15.15
CA GLY A 105 -3.75 -8.25 -16.30
C GLY A 105 -4.50 -7.43 -17.37
N LEU A 106 -5.78 -7.76 -17.63
CA LEU A 106 -6.62 -6.93 -18.52
C LEU A 106 -6.82 -5.52 -17.97
N PHE A 107 -7.04 -5.39 -16.66
CA PHE A 107 -7.17 -4.09 -16.00
C PHE A 107 -5.91 -3.24 -16.17
N TYR A 108 -4.73 -3.80 -15.92
CA TYR A 108 -3.46 -3.07 -16.10
C TYR A 108 -3.18 -2.71 -17.57
N GLY A 109 -3.57 -3.57 -18.50
CA GLY A 109 -3.53 -3.25 -19.93
C GLY A 109 -4.47 -2.09 -20.30
N LEU A 110 -5.65 -2.02 -19.68
CA LEU A 110 -6.58 -0.89 -19.85
C LEU A 110 -6.04 0.41 -19.23
N GLN A 111 -5.33 0.34 -18.10
CA GLN A 111 -4.62 1.49 -17.53
C GLN A 111 -3.57 2.03 -18.51
N THR A 112 -2.80 1.14 -19.14
CA THR A 112 -1.85 1.54 -20.19
C THR A 112 -2.56 2.16 -21.40
N LEU A 113 -3.67 1.56 -21.83
CA LEU A 113 -4.46 2.08 -22.94
C LEU A 113 -5.04 3.48 -22.63
N SER A 114 -5.46 3.73 -21.39
CA SER A 114 -5.96 5.03 -20.96
C SER A 114 -4.88 6.11 -21.02
N GLN A 115 -3.65 5.78 -20.61
CA GLN A 115 -2.50 6.69 -20.68
C GLN A 115 -2.02 6.94 -22.11
N LEU A 116 -2.26 6.01 -23.05
CA LEU A 116 -1.94 6.18 -24.47
C LEU A 116 -2.95 7.07 -25.23
N ARG A 117 -4.15 7.26 -24.67
CA ARG A 117 -5.23 7.99 -25.31
C ARG A 117 -5.01 9.49 -25.19
N ASP A 118 -4.89 10.16 -26.32
CA ASP A 118 -4.75 11.62 -26.34
C ASP A 118 -6.10 12.35 -26.11
N ALA A 119 -6.04 13.67 -25.92
CA ALA A 119 -7.21 14.50 -25.69
C ALA A 119 -8.22 14.47 -26.86
N GLY A 120 -7.79 14.05 -28.05
CA GLY A 120 -8.66 13.86 -29.25
C GLY A 120 -9.26 12.45 -29.31
N GLY A 121 -9.01 11.58 -28.34
CA GLY A 121 -9.49 10.21 -28.33
C GLY A 121 -8.71 9.28 -29.27
N ARG A 122 -7.51 9.64 -29.72
CA ARG A 122 -6.65 8.80 -30.57
C ARG A 122 -5.64 8.07 -29.70
N VAL A 123 -5.27 6.87 -30.15
CA VAL A 123 -4.24 6.05 -29.49
C VAL A 123 -3.15 5.72 -30.51
N ALA A 124 -1.89 5.94 -30.16
CA ALA A 124 -0.76 5.59 -31.02
C ALA A 124 -0.71 4.09 -31.29
N CYS A 125 -0.49 3.68 -32.55
CA CYS A 125 -0.39 2.27 -32.91
C CYS A 125 0.90 1.66 -32.36
N CYS A 126 0.75 0.53 -31.64
CA CYS A 126 1.84 -0.13 -30.95
C CYS A 126 1.54 -1.60 -30.63
N GLU A 127 2.60 -2.33 -30.33
CA GLU A 127 2.54 -3.64 -29.69
C GLU A 127 3.26 -3.55 -28.33
N ILE A 128 2.57 -3.93 -27.28
CA ILE A 128 3.08 -3.92 -25.90
C ILE A 128 2.97 -5.32 -25.33
N GLN A 129 4.06 -5.82 -24.76
CA GLN A 129 4.07 -6.98 -23.88
C GLN A 129 4.62 -6.54 -22.53
N ASP A 130 3.85 -6.76 -21.47
CA ASP A 130 4.13 -6.18 -20.18
C ASP A 130 3.72 -7.09 -19.03
N GLU A 131 4.47 -7.05 -17.94
CA GLU A 131 4.18 -7.76 -16.69
C GLU A 131 4.93 -7.11 -15.53
N PRO A 132 4.43 -7.17 -14.28
CA PRO A 132 5.13 -6.58 -13.15
C PRO A 132 6.41 -7.35 -12.80
N ARG A 133 7.38 -6.61 -12.26
CA ARG A 133 8.61 -7.17 -11.69
C ARG A 133 8.30 -7.95 -10.41
N TYR A 134 7.45 -7.38 -9.54
CA TYR A 134 7.10 -7.97 -8.25
C TYR A 134 5.58 -8.12 -8.08
N PRO A 135 5.14 -9.16 -7.36
CA PRO A 135 3.73 -9.36 -7.03
C PRO A 135 3.18 -8.38 -5.98
N TRP A 136 4.03 -7.80 -5.11
CA TRP A 136 3.64 -6.78 -4.14
C TRP A 136 4.16 -5.41 -4.58
N ARG A 137 3.24 -4.48 -4.84
CA ARG A 137 3.52 -3.09 -5.20
C ARG A 137 2.67 -2.23 -4.29
N GLY A 138 3.26 -1.90 -3.11
CA GLY A 138 2.52 -1.38 -1.97
C GLY A 138 2.61 0.13 -1.80
N LEU A 139 1.57 0.67 -1.18
CA LEU A 139 1.54 1.99 -0.58
C LEU A 139 0.91 1.88 0.81
N MET A 140 1.61 2.30 1.84
CA MET A 140 1.05 2.44 3.19
C MET A 140 0.60 3.87 3.42
N ILE A 141 -0.56 4.01 4.03
CA ILE A 141 -1.11 5.27 4.51
C ILE A 141 -1.42 5.13 6.00
N ASP A 142 -0.74 5.95 6.80
CA ASP A 142 -1.05 6.11 8.21
C ASP A 142 -2.30 6.97 8.38
N ILE A 143 -3.37 6.38 8.90
CA ILE A 143 -4.59 7.10 9.27
C ILE A 143 -4.76 7.23 10.79
N SER A 144 -3.74 6.78 11.55
CA SER A 144 -3.73 6.89 13.01
C SER A 144 -3.29 8.27 13.47
N ARG A 145 -2.12 8.75 13.05
CA ARG A 145 -1.59 10.04 13.49
C ARG A 145 -2.48 11.21 13.06
N HIS A 146 -3.00 11.16 11.84
CA HIS A 146 -4.13 11.99 11.39
C HIS A 146 -5.17 11.11 10.70
N PHE A 147 -6.44 11.31 11.06
CA PHE A 147 -7.54 10.54 10.49
C PHE A 147 -7.88 11.05 9.09
N PHE A 148 -7.92 10.14 8.14
CA PHE A 148 -8.44 10.36 6.79
C PHE A 148 -9.69 9.51 6.57
N ASP A 149 -10.73 10.14 6.10
CA ASP A 149 -12.02 9.49 5.87
C ASP A 149 -12.00 8.55 4.64
N LYS A 150 -13.10 7.82 4.47
CA LYS A 150 -13.27 6.89 3.36
C LYS A 150 -13.04 7.54 2.00
N ALA A 151 -13.57 8.74 1.76
CA ALA A 151 -13.46 9.42 0.47
C ALA A 151 -12.01 9.78 0.15
N SER A 152 -11.24 10.21 1.15
CA SER A 152 -9.81 10.48 1.03
C SER A 152 -9.02 9.22 0.65
N ILE A 153 -9.34 8.08 1.26
CA ILE A 153 -8.70 6.79 0.98
C ILE A 153 -9.06 6.31 -0.43
N GLU A 154 -10.34 6.37 -0.82
CA GLU A 154 -10.82 5.97 -2.15
C GLU A 154 -10.15 6.78 -3.26
N LYS A 155 -9.90 8.08 -3.05
CA LYS A 155 -9.14 8.92 -3.99
C LYS A 155 -7.71 8.40 -4.20
N GLN A 156 -7.03 7.96 -3.12
CA GLN A 156 -5.69 7.38 -3.27
C GLN A 156 -5.73 6.01 -3.95
N ILE A 157 -6.77 5.20 -3.73
CA ILE A 157 -6.97 3.93 -4.43
C ILE A 157 -7.09 4.15 -5.95
N ASP A 158 -7.74 5.21 -6.41
CA ASP A 158 -7.82 5.56 -7.84
C ASP A 158 -6.44 5.86 -8.42
N ALA A 159 -5.65 6.70 -7.75
CA ALA A 159 -4.30 7.01 -8.15
C ALA A 159 -3.38 5.76 -8.13
N MET A 160 -3.49 4.92 -7.09
CA MET A 160 -2.78 3.64 -7.02
C MET A 160 -3.11 2.74 -8.21
N ALA A 161 -4.39 2.61 -8.55
CA ALA A 161 -4.85 1.81 -9.68
C ALA A 161 -4.28 2.32 -11.01
N HIS A 162 -4.28 3.64 -11.23
CA HIS A 162 -3.74 4.26 -12.43
C HIS A 162 -2.25 3.93 -12.64
N TYR A 163 -1.47 3.92 -11.56
CA TYR A 163 -0.04 3.59 -11.60
C TYR A 163 0.26 2.11 -11.29
N LYS A 164 -0.73 1.21 -11.36
CA LYS A 164 -0.58 -0.24 -11.22
C LYS A 164 -0.01 -0.70 -9.86
N LEU A 165 -0.16 0.11 -8.81
CA LEU A 165 0.01 -0.33 -7.44
C LEU A 165 -1.15 -1.27 -7.07
N ASN A 166 -0.87 -2.36 -6.34
CA ASN A 166 -1.87 -3.39 -6.07
C ASN A 166 -2.09 -3.73 -4.60
N THR A 167 -1.40 -3.05 -3.69
CA THR A 167 -1.52 -3.32 -2.26
C THR A 167 -1.61 -2.00 -1.50
N LEU A 168 -2.76 -1.74 -0.89
CA LEU A 168 -2.95 -0.66 0.08
C LEU A 168 -2.74 -1.23 1.47
N HIS A 169 -1.74 -0.76 2.17
CA HIS A 169 -1.50 -1.05 3.57
C HIS A 169 -2.10 0.09 4.41
N LEU A 170 -3.10 -0.21 5.23
CA LEU A 170 -3.71 0.77 6.13
C LEU A 170 -3.16 0.60 7.54
N HIS A 171 -2.40 1.60 7.98
CA HIS A 171 -1.94 1.71 9.36
C HIS A 171 -3.07 2.29 10.21
N LEU A 172 -3.82 1.38 10.87
CA LEU A 172 -5.11 1.69 11.48
C LEU A 172 -5.02 2.10 12.95
N THR A 173 -3.92 1.77 13.61
CA THR A 173 -3.78 1.92 15.08
C THR A 173 -2.38 2.34 15.43
N ASP A 174 -2.27 3.32 16.31
CA ASP A 174 -1.03 3.83 16.91
C ASP A 174 -1.41 4.78 18.05
N ALA A 175 -0.45 5.20 18.86
CA ALA A 175 -0.62 6.07 20.01
C ALA A 175 -1.60 7.25 19.82
N ALA A 176 -1.61 7.86 18.63
CA ALA A 176 -2.45 9.03 18.35
C ALA A 176 -3.93 8.72 18.11
N GLY A 177 -4.27 7.46 17.84
CA GLY A 177 -5.66 7.03 17.75
C GLY A 177 -5.91 5.70 17.10
N TRP A 178 -6.92 5.02 17.58
CA TRP A 178 -7.50 3.80 17.02
C TRP A 178 -8.52 4.15 15.93
N ARG A 179 -8.40 3.61 14.73
CA ARG A 179 -9.17 4.08 13.57
C ARG A 179 -10.16 3.07 12.97
N LEU A 180 -10.45 1.98 13.65
CA LEU A 180 -11.40 0.96 13.16
C LEU A 180 -12.41 0.58 14.23
N GLN A 181 -13.70 0.59 13.89
CA GLN A 181 -14.74 0.12 14.79
C GLN A 181 -14.61 -1.38 15.07
N ILE A 182 -14.44 -1.73 16.35
CA ILE A 182 -14.50 -3.10 16.88
C ILE A 182 -15.71 -3.19 17.81
N LYS A 183 -16.70 -3.97 17.44
CA LYS A 183 -17.98 -4.02 18.19
C LYS A 183 -17.81 -4.63 19.59
N HIS A 184 -16.90 -5.59 19.72
CA HIS A 184 -16.61 -6.22 21.01
C HIS A 184 -15.95 -5.25 21.99
N TYR A 185 -15.24 -4.25 21.50
CA TYR A 185 -14.50 -3.27 22.31
C TYR A 185 -14.87 -1.83 21.97
N PRO A 186 -16.05 -1.34 22.41
CA PRO A 186 -16.58 -0.04 22.00
C PRO A 186 -15.72 1.16 22.45
N GLU A 187 -14.97 1.05 23.54
CA GLU A 187 -14.12 2.15 24.01
C GLU A 187 -12.93 2.44 23.04
N LEU A 188 -12.62 1.53 22.12
CA LEU A 188 -11.64 1.78 21.06
C LEU A 188 -12.08 2.94 20.15
N THR A 189 -13.38 3.11 19.94
CA THR A 189 -13.90 4.22 19.13
C THR A 189 -14.49 5.35 19.95
N ARG A 190 -15.00 5.07 21.17
CA ARG A 190 -15.53 6.11 22.04
C ARG A 190 -14.44 6.96 22.68
N LYS A 191 -13.27 6.39 22.97
CA LYS A 191 -12.17 7.04 23.67
C LYS A 191 -10.85 6.98 22.89
N ALA A 192 -10.38 5.80 22.49
CA ALA A 192 -9.07 5.64 21.87
C ALA A 192 -8.95 6.30 20.49
N ALA A 193 -10.06 6.66 19.84
CA ALA A 193 -10.05 7.36 18.56
C ALA A 193 -9.96 8.89 18.68
N TRP A 194 -9.94 9.45 19.90
CA TRP A 194 -10.07 10.89 20.13
C TRP A 194 -8.98 11.43 21.04
N ARG A 195 -8.41 12.56 20.69
CA ARG A 195 -7.34 13.24 21.42
C ARG A 195 -7.63 14.72 21.66
N SER A 196 -6.89 15.32 22.62
CA SER A 196 -7.10 16.71 23.09
C SER A 196 -6.51 17.79 22.18
N ALA A 197 -5.87 17.46 21.06
CA ALA A 197 -5.30 18.46 20.18
C ALA A 197 -5.53 18.10 18.69
N PRO A 198 -5.70 19.09 17.81
CA PRO A 198 -6.04 18.88 16.41
C PRO A 198 -4.90 18.23 15.61
N ASP A 199 -3.67 18.57 15.94
CA ASP A 199 -2.50 17.99 15.27
C ASP A 199 -1.69 17.09 16.21
N TRP A 200 -0.94 16.18 15.61
CA TRP A 200 -0.13 15.21 16.35
C TRP A 200 0.97 15.86 17.17
N LYS A 201 1.65 16.86 16.62
CA LYS A 201 2.78 17.55 17.28
C LYS A 201 2.36 18.24 18.58
N SER A 202 1.23 18.97 18.56
CA SER A 202 0.68 19.63 19.75
C SER A 202 0.24 18.61 20.80
N TRP A 203 -0.36 17.50 20.37
CA TRP A 203 -0.76 16.42 21.28
C TRP A 203 0.44 15.70 21.87
N TRP A 204 1.45 15.36 21.04
CA TRP A 204 2.64 14.61 21.46
C TRP A 204 3.53 15.39 22.41
N ASN A 205 3.75 16.67 22.14
CA ASN A 205 4.55 17.56 22.99
C ASN A 205 3.77 18.12 24.19
N GLY A 206 2.45 17.89 24.22
CA GLY A 206 1.55 18.25 25.33
C GLY A 206 1.46 17.14 26.38
N ASN A 207 0.27 16.96 26.91
CA ASN A 207 0.01 15.99 27.96
C ASN A 207 -0.51 14.62 27.45
N ARG A 208 -0.62 14.44 26.13
CA ARG A 208 -1.08 13.21 25.42
C ARG A 208 -2.41 12.68 25.95
N GLN A 209 -3.36 13.58 26.21
CA GLN A 209 -4.66 13.18 26.74
C GLN A 209 -5.59 12.70 25.65
N TYR A 210 -6.31 11.62 25.95
CA TYR A 210 -7.44 11.14 25.14
C TYR A 210 -8.73 11.82 25.59
N ARG A 211 -9.73 11.84 24.71
CA ARG A 211 -11.05 12.42 24.89
C ARG A 211 -12.14 11.38 24.65
N GLN A 212 -13.36 11.71 25.08
CA GLN A 212 -14.53 10.95 24.68
C GLN A 212 -15.07 11.50 23.35
N GLU A 213 -15.69 10.62 22.57
CA GLU A 213 -16.45 11.03 21.39
C GLU A 213 -17.50 12.07 21.80
N GLY A 214 -17.49 13.24 21.13
CA GLY A 214 -18.42 14.35 21.40
C GLY A 214 -17.92 15.37 22.41
N ASP A 215 -16.77 15.19 23.05
CA ASP A 215 -16.16 16.26 23.84
C ASP A 215 -15.83 17.46 22.95
N SER A 216 -15.98 18.69 23.49
CA SER A 216 -15.83 19.92 22.70
C SER A 216 -14.42 20.15 22.14
N ASP A 217 -13.39 19.53 22.75
CA ASP A 217 -11.99 19.56 22.35
C ASP A 217 -11.49 18.19 21.85
N ALA A 218 -12.42 17.31 21.43
CA ALA A 218 -12.07 16.03 20.85
C ALA A 218 -11.69 16.15 19.37
N HIS A 219 -10.52 15.69 19.01
CA HIS A 219 -10.02 15.63 17.63
C HIS A 219 -9.68 14.19 17.26
N GLY A 220 -10.17 13.73 16.14
CA GLY A 220 -9.96 12.36 15.69
C GLY A 220 -11.05 11.87 14.74
N GLY A 221 -11.30 10.59 14.79
CA GLY A 221 -12.28 9.90 13.96
C GLY A 221 -11.94 8.43 13.80
N TYR A 222 -12.82 7.68 13.20
CA TYR A 222 -12.62 6.26 12.91
C TYR A 222 -13.46 5.81 11.71
N LEU A 223 -13.05 4.72 11.10
CA LEU A 223 -13.84 4.02 10.09
C LEU A 223 -14.84 3.09 10.80
N THR A 224 -16.10 3.21 10.48
CA THR A 224 -17.06 2.16 10.86
C THR A 224 -16.72 0.86 10.13
N GLN A 225 -17.18 -0.28 10.62
CA GLN A 225 -17.02 -1.55 9.89
C GLN A 225 -17.64 -1.50 8.49
N ARG A 226 -18.68 -0.68 8.32
CA ARG A 226 -19.29 -0.44 7.01
C ARG A 226 -18.34 0.33 6.10
N ASP A 227 -17.75 1.43 6.56
CA ASP A 227 -16.79 2.22 5.78
C ASP A 227 -15.59 1.38 5.34
N ALA A 228 -15.05 0.58 6.26
CA ALA A 228 -13.93 -0.31 5.97
C ALA A 228 -14.29 -1.38 4.90
N ARG A 229 -15.48 -1.98 4.99
CA ARG A 229 -15.96 -2.91 3.95
C ARG A 229 -16.19 -2.23 2.60
N GLU A 230 -16.67 -1.00 2.59
CA GLU A 230 -16.85 -0.20 1.38
C GLU A 230 -15.49 0.12 0.73
N ILE A 231 -14.47 0.53 1.50
CA ILE A 231 -13.08 0.71 1.04
C ILE A 231 -12.53 -0.58 0.43
N VAL A 232 -12.68 -1.71 1.12
CA VAL A 232 -12.24 -3.02 0.62
C VAL A 232 -12.93 -3.39 -0.70
N ALA A 233 -14.24 -3.13 -0.80
CA ALA A 233 -15.00 -3.40 -2.02
C ALA A 233 -14.53 -2.49 -3.17
N TYR A 234 -14.32 -1.20 -2.89
CA TYR A 234 -13.84 -0.21 -3.85
C TYR A 234 -12.44 -0.56 -4.40
N ALA A 235 -11.52 -0.94 -3.51
CA ALA A 235 -10.18 -1.41 -3.87
C ALA A 235 -10.22 -2.69 -4.72
N ARG A 236 -11.09 -3.65 -4.35
CA ARG A 236 -11.26 -4.91 -5.08
C ARG A 236 -11.75 -4.70 -6.51
N GLU A 237 -12.61 -3.72 -6.76
CA GLU A 237 -13.05 -3.38 -8.12
C GLU A 237 -11.88 -2.86 -9.00
N ARG A 238 -10.76 -2.42 -8.37
CA ARG A 238 -9.51 -1.96 -8.99
C ARG A 238 -8.35 -2.95 -8.86
N TYR A 239 -8.64 -4.19 -8.46
CA TYR A 239 -7.64 -5.25 -8.24
C TYR A 239 -6.56 -4.87 -7.22
N ILE A 240 -6.93 -4.04 -6.23
CA ILE A 240 -6.07 -3.66 -5.10
C ILE A 240 -6.47 -4.46 -3.86
N ASN A 241 -5.49 -5.11 -3.22
CA ASN A 241 -5.64 -5.77 -1.93
C ASN A 241 -5.45 -4.76 -0.80
N VAL A 242 -6.32 -4.77 0.20
CA VAL A 242 -6.19 -3.93 1.40
C VAL A 242 -5.67 -4.77 2.55
N VAL A 243 -4.48 -4.45 3.03
CA VAL A 243 -3.81 -5.09 4.17
C VAL A 243 -4.01 -4.21 5.40
N PRO A 244 -4.76 -4.64 6.41
CA PRO A 244 -4.90 -3.90 7.65
C PRO A 244 -3.70 -4.13 8.56
N GLU A 245 -3.29 -3.09 9.29
CA GLU A 245 -2.32 -3.18 10.37
C GLU A 245 -2.98 -2.87 11.70
N ILE A 246 -2.74 -3.76 12.66
CA ILE A 246 -3.10 -3.62 14.07
C ILE A 246 -1.82 -3.75 14.89
N GLU A 247 -1.38 -2.67 15.48
CA GLU A 247 -0.13 -2.60 16.21
C GLU A 247 -0.10 -3.46 17.49
N MET A 248 1.01 -4.17 17.67
CA MET A 248 1.34 -4.92 18.87
C MET A 248 2.82 -5.32 18.86
N PRO A 249 3.53 -5.35 19.99
CA PRO A 249 3.05 -4.99 21.33
C PRO A 249 3.12 -3.51 21.65
N ALA A 250 3.90 -2.72 20.90
CA ALA A 250 4.08 -1.28 21.08
C ALA A 250 3.02 -0.44 20.35
N HIS A 251 3.21 0.87 20.33
CA HIS A 251 2.30 1.82 19.69
C HIS A 251 0.83 1.66 20.10
N SER A 252 0.59 1.24 21.36
CA SER A 252 -0.71 0.83 21.86
C SER A 252 -1.24 1.73 22.98
N GLU A 253 -0.70 2.93 23.16
CA GLU A 253 -1.06 3.87 24.22
C GLU A 253 -2.56 4.19 24.22
N GLU A 254 -3.16 4.33 23.05
CA GLU A 254 -4.58 4.61 22.87
C GLU A 254 -5.46 3.47 23.38
N VAL A 255 -5.05 2.22 23.12
CA VAL A 255 -5.73 1.02 23.63
C VAL A 255 -5.59 0.95 25.14
N LEU A 256 -4.37 1.16 25.67
CA LEU A 256 -4.09 1.08 27.09
C LEU A 256 -4.77 2.20 27.89
N ALA A 257 -5.01 3.35 27.28
CA ALA A 257 -5.84 4.41 27.85
C ALA A 257 -7.33 4.03 27.96
N ALA A 258 -7.84 3.25 26.98
CA ALA A 258 -9.21 2.76 26.97
C ALA A 258 -9.39 1.48 27.83
N TYR A 259 -8.40 0.59 27.80
CA TYR A 259 -8.40 -0.71 28.50
C TYR A 259 -7.11 -0.90 29.34
N PRO A 260 -6.97 -0.19 30.47
CA PRO A 260 -5.74 -0.18 31.27
C PRO A 260 -5.31 -1.55 31.79
N LEU A 261 -6.24 -2.50 31.91
CA LEU A 261 -5.96 -3.87 32.36
C LEU A 261 -5.04 -4.65 31.42
N LEU A 262 -4.83 -4.18 30.18
CA LEU A 262 -3.95 -4.81 29.19
C LEU A 262 -2.50 -4.37 29.35
N ALA A 263 -2.23 -3.33 30.14
CA ALA A 263 -0.88 -2.88 30.49
C ALA A 263 -0.28 -3.73 31.62
N CYS A 264 1.04 -3.63 31.79
CA CYS A 264 1.68 -4.15 32.99
C CYS A 264 1.26 -3.35 34.22
N ALA A 265 0.80 -4.02 35.26
CA ALA A 265 0.13 -3.43 36.45
C ALA A 265 0.98 -2.42 37.28
N GLN A 266 2.28 -2.31 37.02
CA GLN A 266 3.20 -1.43 37.74
C GLN A 266 3.63 -0.21 36.93
N VAL A 267 3.01 0.05 35.82
CA VAL A 267 3.30 1.24 34.99
C VAL A 267 2.35 2.35 35.41
N SER A 268 2.90 3.41 35.97
CA SER A 268 2.23 4.72 36.02
C SER A 268 1.88 5.16 34.59
N SER A 269 0.80 5.95 34.44
CA SER A 269 0.29 6.52 33.20
C SER A 269 1.35 6.70 32.09
N GLY A 270 1.11 6.13 30.89
CA GLY A 270 2.01 6.25 29.72
C GLY A 270 2.66 4.93 29.29
N ALA A 271 2.04 3.79 29.62
CA ALA A 271 2.43 2.50 29.03
C ALA A 271 2.19 2.56 27.52
N ALA A 272 3.22 2.21 26.74
CA ALA A 272 3.15 2.14 25.30
C ALA A 272 2.97 0.70 24.79
N ASP A 273 3.33 -0.29 25.64
CA ASP A 273 3.38 -1.70 25.25
C ASP A 273 2.32 -2.51 25.98
N PHE A 274 1.65 -3.41 25.28
CA PHE A 274 0.85 -4.46 25.90
C PHE A 274 1.68 -5.30 26.89
N CYS A 275 1.00 -5.92 27.84
CA CYS A 275 1.61 -6.90 28.77
C CYS A 275 1.62 -8.30 28.13
N PRO A 276 2.75 -8.84 27.64
CA PRO A 276 2.79 -10.16 27.00
C PRO A 276 2.69 -11.33 28.02
N GLY A 277 2.79 -11.04 29.32
CA GLY A 277 2.53 -12.02 30.35
C GLY A 277 1.05 -12.19 30.68
N ASN A 278 0.20 -11.24 30.29
CA ASN A 278 -1.22 -11.22 30.63
C ASN A 278 -2.06 -11.94 29.57
N GLU A 279 -2.81 -12.99 29.96
CA GLU A 279 -3.68 -13.72 29.04
C GLU A 279 -4.81 -12.84 28.48
N LYS A 280 -5.23 -11.79 29.20
CA LYS A 280 -6.23 -10.83 28.70
C LYS A 280 -5.75 -10.06 27.47
N THR A 281 -4.44 -9.86 27.33
CA THR A 281 -3.85 -9.28 26.12
C THR A 281 -4.16 -10.14 24.88
N TYR A 282 -4.00 -11.44 24.99
CA TYR A 282 -4.26 -12.36 23.87
C TYR A 282 -5.75 -12.49 23.58
N GLU A 283 -6.59 -12.57 24.63
CA GLU A 283 -8.05 -12.57 24.46
C GLU A 283 -8.51 -11.30 23.70
N PHE A 284 -7.97 -10.14 24.08
CA PHE A 284 -8.25 -8.89 23.40
C PHE A 284 -7.80 -8.92 21.94
N LEU A 285 -6.53 -9.23 21.68
CA LEU A 285 -5.95 -9.22 20.34
C LEU A 285 -6.62 -10.24 19.41
N GLU A 286 -6.91 -11.45 19.90
CA GLU A 286 -7.58 -12.50 19.13
C GLU A 286 -9.03 -12.09 18.78
N ASN A 287 -9.76 -11.45 19.68
CA ASN A 287 -11.10 -10.92 19.41
C ASN A 287 -11.06 -9.77 18.39
N VAL A 288 -10.14 -8.83 18.53
CA VAL A 288 -9.92 -7.73 17.56
C VAL A 288 -9.61 -8.29 16.19
N LEU A 289 -8.63 -9.20 16.09
CA LEU A 289 -8.22 -9.79 14.82
C LEU A 289 -9.33 -10.61 14.17
N THR A 290 -10.22 -11.22 14.96
CA THR A 290 -11.40 -11.92 14.43
C THR A 290 -12.32 -10.96 13.65
N GLU A 291 -12.64 -9.79 14.23
CA GLU A 291 -13.45 -8.78 13.54
C GLU A 291 -12.70 -8.17 12.35
N VAL A 292 -11.39 -7.95 12.48
CA VAL A 292 -10.54 -7.46 11.37
C VAL A 292 -10.55 -8.44 10.20
N MET A 293 -10.40 -9.73 10.43
CA MET A 293 -10.43 -10.75 9.38
C MET A 293 -11.80 -10.90 8.70
N ASP A 294 -12.88 -10.58 9.41
CA ASP A 294 -14.23 -10.56 8.84
C ASP A 294 -14.46 -9.33 7.90
N ILE A 295 -13.76 -8.24 8.15
CA ILE A 295 -13.82 -7.02 7.35
C ILE A 295 -12.86 -7.10 6.15
N PHE A 296 -11.62 -7.53 6.38
CA PHE A 296 -10.54 -7.54 5.40
C PHE A 296 -10.26 -8.97 4.90
N PRO A 297 -10.61 -9.29 3.65
CA PRO A 297 -10.40 -10.62 3.08
C PRO A 297 -8.96 -10.90 2.67
N SER A 298 -8.04 -9.97 2.91
CA SER A 298 -6.61 -10.11 2.61
C SER A 298 -6.04 -11.39 3.22
N GLU A 299 -5.22 -12.11 2.47
CA GLU A 299 -4.43 -13.23 2.99
C GLU A 299 -3.44 -12.76 4.07
N TYR A 300 -3.07 -11.47 4.05
CA TYR A 300 -2.08 -10.85 4.92
C TYR A 300 -2.75 -9.95 5.95
N ILE A 301 -2.31 -10.10 7.21
CA ILE A 301 -2.64 -9.20 8.33
C ILE A 301 -1.32 -8.69 8.89
N HIS A 302 -1.13 -7.38 8.90
CA HIS A 302 0.03 -6.75 9.48
C HIS A 302 -0.18 -6.52 10.98
N VAL A 303 0.82 -6.85 11.79
CA VAL A 303 0.72 -6.79 13.26
C VAL A 303 1.73 -5.81 13.87
N GLY A 304 2.33 -4.94 13.06
CA GLY A 304 3.38 -4.04 13.49
C GLY A 304 4.62 -4.81 13.96
N GLY A 305 4.89 -4.74 15.25
CA GLY A 305 5.97 -5.47 15.90
C GLY A 305 7.25 -4.67 16.07
N ASP A 306 7.20 -3.38 15.75
CA ASP A 306 8.31 -2.45 15.83
C ASP A 306 8.38 -1.72 17.18
N GLU A 307 9.54 -1.17 17.43
CA GLU A 307 9.87 -0.20 18.49
C GLU A 307 9.37 -0.55 19.92
N ALA A 308 9.17 -1.83 20.24
CA ALA A 308 8.75 -2.23 21.59
C ALA A 308 9.74 -1.76 22.65
N GLY A 309 9.30 -0.86 23.52
CA GLY A 309 10.12 -0.24 24.55
C GLY A 309 10.47 -1.19 25.70
N MET A 310 9.58 -2.16 26.00
CA MET A 310 9.75 -3.24 26.98
C MET A 310 10.07 -2.80 28.42
N ALA A 311 9.99 -1.49 28.71
CA ALA A 311 10.48 -0.93 29.98
C ALA A 311 9.78 -1.49 31.23
N ALA A 312 8.51 -1.88 31.10
CA ALA A 312 7.70 -2.43 32.17
C ALA A 312 7.88 -3.93 32.37
N TRP A 313 8.22 -4.68 31.33
CA TRP A 313 8.22 -6.14 31.32
C TRP A 313 9.19 -6.77 32.32
N PRO A 314 10.42 -6.24 32.56
CA PRO A 314 11.35 -6.79 33.58
C PRO A 314 10.82 -6.77 35.00
N LYS A 315 9.92 -5.82 35.31
CA LYS A 315 9.35 -5.63 36.64
C LYS A 315 7.95 -6.22 36.81
N CYS A 316 7.32 -6.61 35.71
CA CYS A 316 5.95 -7.12 35.72
C CYS A 316 5.90 -8.59 36.19
N PRO A 317 5.15 -8.91 37.25
CA PRO A 317 5.07 -10.29 37.76
C PRO A 317 4.54 -11.28 36.73
N LEU A 318 3.55 -10.87 35.93
CA LEU A 318 2.97 -11.72 34.88
C LEU A 318 3.97 -12.00 33.76
N CYS A 319 4.73 -10.98 33.33
CA CYS A 319 5.80 -11.15 32.35
C CYS A 319 6.90 -12.07 32.86
N GLN A 320 7.32 -11.88 34.12
CA GLN A 320 8.34 -12.71 34.73
C GLN A 320 7.85 -14.15 34.95
N GLN A 321 6.58 -14.35 35.28
CA GLN A 321 5.96 -15.67 35.33
C GLN A 321 5.99 -16.33 33.96
N ARG A 322 5.56 -15.64 32.90
CA ARG A 322 5.57 -16.15 31.53
C ARG A 322 6.98 -16.54 31.09
N MET A 323 7.98 -15.72 31.42
CA MET A 323 9.38 -16.03 31.12
C MET A 323 9.83 -17.33 31.75
N ARG A 324 9.49 -17.56 33.06
CA ARG A 324 9.82 -18.81 33.73
C ARG A 324 9.12 -20.03 33.12
N GLU A 325 7.82 -19.89 32.82
CA GLU A 325 7.00 -20.97 32.23
C GLU A 325 7.52 -21.40 30.84
N GLU A 326 8.01 -20.45 30.05
CA GLU A 326 8.50 -20.68 28.69
C GLU A 326 10.03 -20.83 28.59
N GLY A 327 10.74 -20.83 29.75
CA GLY A 327 12.19 -20.98 29.79
C GLY A 327 12.97 -19.83 29.16
N MET A 328 12.42 -18.61 29.15
CA MET A 328 13.05 -17.42 28.58
C MET A 328 14.08 -16.82 29.52
N THR A 329 15.21 -16.40 28.97
CA THR A 329 16.33 -15.78 29.70
C THR A 329 16.50 -14.29 29.40
N ASP A 330 15.91 -13.81 28.30
CA ASP A 330 15.91 -12.39 27.86
C ASP A 330 14.49 -11.89 27.73
N VAL A 331 14.21 -10.68 28.23
CA VAL A 331 12.90 -10.03 28.16
C VAL A 331 12.44 -9.81 26.70
N LYS A 332 13.37 -9.64 25.76
CA LYS A 332 13.08 -9.52 24.31
C LYS A 332 12.37 -10.76 23.75
N GLN A 333 12.57 -11.92 24.37
CA GLN A 333 11.91 -13.16 23.94
C GLN A 333 10.39 -13.12 24.16
N LEU A 334 9.89 -12.24 25.05
CA LEU A 334 8.45 -12.02 25.24
C LEU A 334 7.78 -11.42 24.00
N GLN A 335 8.45 -10.52 23.29
CA GLN A 335 7.96 -10.01 21.99
C GLN A 335 7.84 -11.15 20.97
N GLY A 336 8.89 -11.95 20.83
CA GLY A 336 8.86 -13.12 19.94
C GLY A 336 7.78 -14.13 20.34
N TYR A 337 7.51 -14.31 21.65
CA TYR A 337 6.41 -15.14 22.13
C TYR A 337 5.05 -14.59 21.69
N LEU A 338 4.81 -13.29 21.88
CA LEU A 338 3.57 -12.63 21.46
C LEU A 338 3.36 -12.80 19.95
N ILE A 339 4.34 -12.42 19.14
CA ILE A 339 4.28 -12.52 17.68
C ILE A 339 4.03 -13.98 17.23
N ARG A 340 4.72 -14.94 17.83
CA ARG A 340 4.50 -16.37 17.54
C ARG A 340 3.08 -16.83 17.89
N ARG A 341 2.54 -16.40 19.01
CA ARG A 341 1.19 -16.80 19.46
C ARG A 341 0.12 -16.22 18.54
N ILE A 342 0.21 -14.93 18.22
CA ILE A 342 -0.69 -14.27 17.27
C ILE A 342 -0.52 -14.84 15.86
N GLY A 343 0.70 -15.11 15.41
CA GLY A 343 0.94 -15.75 14.12
C GLY A 343 0.31 -17.13 14.00
N ARG A 344 0.32 -17.95 15.07
CA ARG A 344 -0.39 -19.23 15.13
C ARG A 344 -1.91 -19.05 15.08
N PHE A 345 -2.42 -18.00 15.75
CA PHE A 345 -3.84 -17.66 15.69
C PHE A 345 -4.25 -17.31 14.25
N LEU A 346 -3.55 -16.41 13.58
CA LEU A 346 -3.78 -16.03 12.20
C LEU A 346 -3.69 -17.23 11.25
N GLN A 347 -2.68 -18.09 11.42
CA GLN A 347 -2.49 -19.29 10.61
C GLN A 347 -3.68 -20.26 10.73
N ARG A 348 -4.23 -20.48 11.92
CA ARG A 348 -5.44 -21.29 12.13
C ARG A 348 -6.67 -20.75 11.39
N HIS A 349 -6.69 -19.44 11.11
CA HIS A 349 -7.73 -18.76 10.35
C HIS A 349 -7.38 -18.59 8.87
N GLY A 350 -6.33 -19.29 8.37
CA GLY A 350 -5.91 -19.22 6.97
C GLY A 350 -5.28 -17.89 6.56
N ARG A 351 -4.77 -17.12 7.53
CA ARG A 351 -4.09 -15.83 7.28
C ARG A 351 -2.59 -15.95 7.49
N LYS A 352 -1.84 -15.05 6.86
CA LYS A 352 -0.39 -14.88 7.03
C LYS A 352 -0.09 -13.62 7.82
N LEU A 353 0.77 -13.74 8.80
CA LEU A 353 1.29 -12.61 9.55
C LEU A 353 2.28 -11.83 8.69
N VAL A 354 2.12 -10.52 8.65
CA VAL A 354 3.15 -9.57 8.21
C VAL A 354 3.56 -8.73 9.42
N GLY A 355 4.81 -8.37 9.52
CA GLY A 355 5.28 -7.42 10.54
C GLY A 355 6.57 -6.75 10.11
N TRP A 356 6.89 -5.65 10.79
CA TRP A 356 8.14 -4.94 10.59
C TRP A 356 9.33 -5.84 10.92
N ASP A 357 10.53 -5.49 10.49
CA ASP A 357 11.68 -6.39 10.57
C ASP A 357 12.15 -6.73 12.00
N GLU A 358 11.63 -6.06 13.04
CA GLU A 358 11.83 -6.41 14.44
C GLU A 358 11.17 -7.72 14.86
N ILE A 359 10.20 -8.23 14.10
CA ILE A 359 9.63 -9.56 14.36
C ILE A 359 10.62 -10.71 14.12
N LEU A 360 11.77 -10.45 13.49
CA LEU A 360 12.79 -11.45 13.15
C LEU A 360 13.52 -11.99 14.38
N SER A 361 12.75 -12.50 15.34
CA SER A 361 13.26 -13.30 16.45
C SER A 361 13.40 -14.77 16.05
N ASP A 362 14.04 -15.58 16.89
CA ASP A 362 14.19 -17.04 16.66
C ASP A 362 12.84 -17.76 16.55
N SER A 363 11.79 -17.14 17.03
CA SER A 363 10.44 -17.74 17.12
C SER A 363 9.44 -17.25 16.06
N VAL A 364 9.87 -16.48 15.05
CA VAL A 364 8.95 -16.00 14.01
C VAL A 364 8.28 -17.18 13.28
N PRO A 365 6.97 -17.13 13.01
CA PRO A 365 6.29 -18.17 12.25
C PRO A 365 6.90 -18.36 10.84
N THR A 366 7.04 -19.61 10.41
CA THR A 366 7.67 -19.95 9.12
C THR A 366 6.90 -19.44 7.89
N ASN A 367 5.62 -19.11 8.05
CA ASN A 367 4.76 -18.55 7.01
C ASN A 367 4.58 -17.03 7.13
N ALA A 368 5.32 -16.38 8.04
CA ALA A 368 5.32 -14.93 8.17
C ALA A 368 6.01 -14.25 6.99
N VAL A 369 5.66 -13.00 6.74
CA VAL A 369 6.32 -12.10 5.81
C VAL A 369 6.95 -10.96 6.63
N THR A 370 8.16 -10.60 6.32
CA THR A 370 8.85 -9.49 6.99
C THR A 370 8.82 -8.26 6.11
N MET A 371 8.33 -7.14 6.64
CA MET A 371 8.42 -5.84 5.99
C MET A 371 9.67 -5.11 6.51
N VAL A 372 10.63 -4.89 5.61
CA VAL A 372 11.95 -4.38 5.98
C VAL A 372 11.99 -2.87 5.78
N TRP A 373 12.07 -2.12 6.88
CA TRP A 373 12.12 -0.66 6.86
C TRP A 373 13.48 -0.07 7.26
N ARG A 374 14.28 -0.79 8.06
CA ARG A 374 15.56 -0.31 8.56
C ARG A 374 16.64 -0.41 7.48
N ASP A 375 17.32 -1.51 7.37
CA ASP A 375 18.44 -1.69 6.44
C ASP A 375 18.29 -2.97 5.62
N VAL A 376 18.87 -2.96 4.41
CA VAL A 376 18.86 -4.13 3.50
C VAL A 376 19.51 -5.37 4.13
N SER A 377 20.38 -5.21 5.15
CA SER A 377 20.93 -6.33 5.91
C SER A 377 19.86 -7.14 6.64
N GLU A 378 18.78 -6.50 7.13
CA GLU A 378 17.66 -7.21 7.75
C GLU A 378 16.92 -8.08 6.73
N ALA A 379 16.75 -7.59 5.51
CA ALA A 379 16.20 -8.40 4.41
C ALA A 379 17.06 -9.65 4.16
N ARG A 380 18.39 -9.51 4.15
CA ARG A 380 19.29 -10.67 3.97
C ARG A 380 19.14 -11.70 5.09
N LYS A 381 19.03 -11.25 6.35
CA LYS A 381 18.79 -12.14 7.50
C LYS A 381 17.47 -12.91 7.35
N ALA A 382 16.38 -12.24 6.95
CA ALA A 382 15.10 -12.88 6.69
C ALA A 382 15.21 -13.92 5.56
N MET A 383 15.77 -13.52 4.42
CA MET A 383 15.92 -14.40 3.24
C MET A 383 16.82 -15.60 3.52
N GLN A 384 17.90 -15.46 4.30
CA GLN A 384 18.75 -16.60 4.72
C GLN A 384 17.98 -17.63 5.56
N ARG A 385 16.90 -17.21 6.24
CA ARG A 385 15.99 -18.09 6.99
C ARG A 385 14.81 -18.59 6.13
N GLY A 386 14.78 -18.26 4.84
CA GLY A 386 13.70 -18.62 3.93
C GLY A 386 12.41 -17.82 4.13
N ILE A 387 12.46 -16.69 4.83
CA ILE A 387 11.31 -15.83 5.12
C ILE A 387 11.15 -14.82 3.98
N PRO A 388 9.96 -14.73 3.34
CA PRO A 388 9.69 -13.74 2.32
C PRO A 388 9.74 -12.30 2.88
N VAL A 389 10.17 -11.36 2.04
CA VAL A 389 10.32 -9.96 2.43
C VAL A 389 9.56 -9.01 1.51
N VAL A 390 9.00 -7.96 2.09
CA VAL A 390 8.58 -6.74 1.39
C VAL A 390 9.58 -5.64 1.73
N LEU A 391 10.12 -4.99 0.72
CA LEU A 391 11.16 -3.98 0.89
C LEU A 391 10.55 -2.58 1.01
N SER A 392 10.83 -1.92 2.12
CA SER A 392 10.33 -0.58 2.44
C SER A 392 11.38 0.26 3.19
N PRO A 393 12.69 0.22 2.76
CA PRO A 393 13.75 0.88 3.53
C PRO A 393 13.53 2.39 3.62
N GLY A 394 13.59 2.94 4.84
CA GLY A 394 13.30 4.35 5.12
C GLY A 394 14.14 5.33 4.31
N ALA A 395 15.37 4.96 3.98
CA ALA A 395 16.26 5.77 3.15
C ALA A 395 15.75 6.03 1.71
N TYR A 396 14.73 5.28 1.24
CA TYR A 396 14.19 5.34 -0.12
C TYR A 396 12.66 5.31 -0.20
N CYS A 397 11.98 4.81 0.83
CA CYS A 397 10.55 4.50 0.78
C CYS A 397 9.69 5.25 1.79
N TYR A 398 10.28 6.04 2.73
CA TYR A 398 9.53 6.81 3.71
C TYR A 398 9.19 8.19 3.14
N LEU A 399 7.94 8.30 2.66
CA LEU A 399 7.46 9.45 1.92
C LEU A 399 7.01 10.62 2.83
N ASP A 400 7.25 10.54 4.11
CA ASP A 400 7.04 11.57 5.13
C ASP A 400 8.23 12.52 5.31
N ALA A 401 9.39 12.21 4.69
CA ALA A 401 10.57 13.09 4.65
C ALA A 401 10.39 14.26 3.68
N TYR A 402 11.12 15.35 3.91
CA TYR A 402 11.17 16.53 3.02
C TYR A 402 11.57 16.15 1.59
N GLN A 403 10.88 16.74 0.61
CA GLN A 403 11.18 16.52 -0.83
C GLN A 403 12.24 17.51 -1.35
N ASP A 404 12.36 18.68 -0.71
CA ASP A 404 13.28 19.76 -1.04
C ASP A 404 13.72 20.48 0.24
N ALA A 405 14.37 21.64 0.13
CA ALA A 405 14.82 22.44 1.27
C ALA A 405 13.66 22.73 2.24
N PRO A 406 13.78 22.45 3.55
CA PRO A 406 12.67 22.54 4.51
C PRO A 406 11.97 23.91 4.53
N SER A 407 12.72 25.00 4.28
CA SER A 407 12.16 26.37 4.25
C SER A 407 11.19 26.62 3.09
N THR A 408 11.14 25.74 2.10
CA THR A 408 10.28 25.85 0.90
C THR A 408 9.15 24.84 0.88
N GLN A 409 9.05 24.03 1.93
CA GLN A 409 8.14 22.86 1.96
C GLN A 409 7.16 22.99 3.13
N PRO A 410 5.98 22.33 3.05
CA PRO A 410 5.18 22.07 4.23
C PRO A 410 5.99 21.33 5.29
N GLU A 411 5.64 21.50 6.57
CA GLU A 411 6.34 20.81 7.67
C GLU A 411 6.28 19.28 7.46
N ALA A 412 7.42 18.61 7.69
CA ALA A 412 7.57 17.17 7.62
C ALA A 412 8.35 16.67 8.86
N ILE A 413 8.41 15.35 9.05
CA ILE A 413 9.09 14.75 10.21
C ILE A 413 10.61 15.07 10.24
N GLY A 414 11.16 15.43 9.12
CA GLY A 414 12.59 15.66 8.91
C GLY A 414 13.13 14.85 7.74
N GLY A 415 14.45 14.67 7.71
CA GLY A 415 15.10 13.92 6.63
C GLY A 415 15.07 14.63 5.28
N TYR A 416 15.56 13.96 4.24
CA TYR A 416 15.55 14.46 2.86
C TYR A 416 15.42 13.29 1.88
N LEU A 417 14.28 13.22 1.20
CA LEU A 417 13.98 12.16 0.25
C LEU A 417 13.37 12.74 -1.03
N PRO A 418 14.19 13.33 -1.91
CA PRO A 418 13.72 13.82 -3.20
C PRO A 418 13.32 12.66 -4.15
N LEU A 419 12.52 12.98 -5.16
CA LEU A 419 12.04 12.02 -6.16
C LEU A 419 13.18 11.17 -6.76
N GLU A 420 14.30 11.80 -7.08
CA GLU A 420 15.48 11.11 -7.65
C GLU A 420 16.03 10.03 -6.72
N ARG A 421 16.06 10.30 -5.41
CA ARG A 421 16.54 9.32 -4.44
C ARG A 421 15.59 8.13 -4.32
N VAL A 422 14.28 8.35 -4.30
CA VAL A 422 13.31 7.24 -4.35
C VAL A 422 13.54 6.39 -5.59
N TYR A 423 13.62 7.03 -6.76
CA TYR A 423 13.84 6.32 -8.04
C TYR A 423 15.19 5.61 -8.10
N SER A 424 16.21 6.09 -7.41
CA SER A 424 17.55 5.48 -7.40
C SER A 424 17.60 4.13 -6.68
N TYR A 425 16.61 3.81 -5.85
CA TYR A 425 16.59 2.52 -5.13
C TYR A 425 16.60 1.35 -6.10
N ASN A 426 17.46 0.37 -5.84
CA ASN A 426 17.59 -0.84 -6.65
C ASN A 426 17.33 -2.08 -5.81
N PRO A 427 16.06 -2.50 -5.66
CA PRO A 427 15.71 -3.69 -4.92
C PRO A 427 16.32 -4.94 -5.61
N PRO A 428 16.79 -5.94 -4.84
CA PRO A 428 17.40 -7.15 -5.40
C PRO A 428 16.36 -8.03 -6.11
N ASP A 429 16.82 -8.71 -7.15
CA ASP A 429 16.04 -9.79 -7.81
C ASP A 429 16.32 -11.11 -7.07
N ASP A 430 15.47 -11.41 -6.09
CA ASP A 430 15.48 -12.67 -5.35
C ASP A 430 14.06 -13.23 -5.25
N ARG A 431 13.91 -14.56 -5.27
CA ARG A 431 12.60 -15.25 -5.21
C ARG A 431 11.84 -14.99 -3.90
N LEU A 432 12.53 -14.60 -2.83
CA LEU A 432 11.95 -14.27 -1.54
C LEU A 432 11.55 -12.80 -1.43
N VAL A 433 11.95 -11.96 -2.38
CA VAL A 433 11.48 -10.57 -2.46
C VAL A 433 10.09 -10.56 -3.08
N MET A 434 9.08 -10.33 -2.24
CA MET A 434 7.69 -10.19 -2.69
C MET A 434 7.47 -8.87 -3.43
N GLY A 435 8.18 -7.82 -3.04
CA GLY A 435 8.03 -6.51 -3.67
C GLY A 435 8.55 -5.34 -2.87
N ILE A 436 8.03 -4.18 -3.23
CA ILE A 436 8.40 -2.88 -2.67
C ILE A 436 7.15 -2.13 -2.19
N GLN A 437 7.31 -1.33 -1.14
CA GLN A 437 6.25 -0.47 -0.62
C GLN A 437 6.80 0.91 -0.24
N GLY A 438 6.06 1.97 -0.61
CA GLY A 438 6.25 3.30 -0.06
C GLY A 438 5.38 3.49 1.18
N ASN A 439 5.90 4.17 2.20
CA ASN A 439 5.18 4.43 3.44
C ASN A 439 5.02 5.93 3.64
N LEU A 440 3.80 6.35 3.96
CA LEU A 440 3.50 7.70 4.39
C LEU A 440 3.01 7.71 5.83
N TRP A 441 3.90 8.06 6.74
CA TRP A 441 3.58 8.40 8.12
C TRP A 441 2.99 9.80 8.19
N THR A 442 2.04 10.04 9.10
CA THR A 442 1.23 11.26 9.04
C THR A 442 1.33 12.14 10.28
N GLU A 443 2.37 12.01 11.10
CA GLU A 443 2.59 12.86 12.27
C GLU A 443 2.54 14.36 11.92
N TYR A 444 3.06 14.72 10.77
CA TYR A 444 3.13 16.08 10.25
C TYR A 444 2.24 16.29 9.01
N VAL A 445 1.36 15.36 8.68
CA VAL A 445 0.52 15.39 7.47
C VAL A 445 -0.96 15.46 7.85
N PRO A 446 -1.48 16.65 8.23
CA PRO A 446 -2.83 16.78 8.81
C PRO A 446 -3.96 16.88 7.78
N THR A 447 -3.69 17.10 6.50
CA THR A 447 -4.71 17.35 5.48
C THR A 447 -4.54 16.47 4.26
N LEU A 448 -5.64 16.23 3.52
CA LEU A 448 -5.61 15.47 2.27
C LEU A 448 -4.66 16.10 1.23
N GLN A 449 -4.65 17.43 1.10
CA GLN A 449 -3.75 18.11 0.17
C GLN A 449 -2.27 17.88 0.54
N HIS A 450 -1.95 17.89 1.84
CA HIS A 450 -0.60 17.60 2.31
C HIS A 450 -0.25 16.13 2.07
N LEU A 451 -1.18 15.20 2.30
CA LEU A 451 -1.01 13.77 2.00
C LEU A 451 -0.69 13.56 0.51
N GLU A 452 -1.47 14.15 -0.38
CA GLU A 452 -1.26 14.08 -1.83
C GLU A 452 0.09 14.68 -2.23
N TYR A 453 0.45 15.84 -1.68
CA TYR A 453 1.74 16.47 -1.90
C TYR A 453 2.91 15.56 -1.49
N MET A 454 2.81 14.88 -0.35
CA MET A 454 3.86 13.99 0.15
C MET A 454 3.94 12.69 -0.65
N LEU A 455 2.82 12.15 -1.13
CA LEU A 455 2.78 10.92 -1.91
C LEU A 455 3.29 11.13 -3.34
N TRP A 456 2.73 12.10 -4.04
CA TRP A 456 2.94 12.27 -5.48
C TRP A 456 3.94 13.39 -5.79
N PRO A 457 4.88 13.14 -6.74
CA PRO A 457 5.04 11.98 -7.63
C PRO A 457 5.93 10.84 -7.07
N ARG A 458 6.36 10.86 -5.80
CA ARG A 458 7.28 9.84 -5.26
C ARG A 458 6.68 8.42 -5.27
N ALA A 459 5.39 8.28 -5.05
CA ALA A 459 4.68 7.00 -5.19
C ALA A 459 4.68 6.47 -6.63
N MET A 460 4.79 7.35 -7.66
CA MET A 460 5.01 6.92 -9.05
C MET A 460 6.36 6.21 -9.21
N ALA A 461 7.40 6.69 -8.52
CA ALA A 461 8.71 6.02 -8.53
C ALA A 461 8.62 4.63 -7.87
N ILE A 462 7.92 4.50 -6.74
CA ILE A 462 7.66 3.19 -6.12
C ILE A 462 6.91 2.26 -7.09
N ALA A 463 5.90 2.77 -7.79
CA ALA A 463 5.14 2.01 -8.78
C ALA A 463 6.02 1.50 -9.91
N GLU A 464 6.89 2.34 -10.48
CA GLU A 464 7.80 1.93 -11.55
C GLU A 464 8.87 0.95 -11.06
N LEU A 465 9.43 1.15 -9.87
CA LEU A 465 10.38 0.20 -9.27
C LEU A 465 9.76 -1.19 -9.02
N GLY A 466 8.48 -1.23 -8.68
CA GLY A 466 7.74 -2.46 -8.46
C GLY A 466 7.28 -3.15 -9.75
N TRP A 467 7.09 -2.38 -10.81
CA TRP A 467 6.58 -2.87 -12.09
C TRP A 467 7.68 -3.17 -13.11
N THR A 468 8.57 -2.20 -13.37
CA THR A 468 9.50 -2.24 -14.50
C THR A 468 10.81 -2.93 -14.14
N ARG A 469 11.23 -3.89 -14.96
CA ARG A 469 12.55 -4.51 -14.91
C ARG A 469 13.50 -3.67 -15.75
N ASN A 470 14.05 -2.61 -15.21
CA ASN A 470 14.95 -1.76 -15.94
C ASN A 470 16.38 -1.85 -15.37
N PRO A 471 17.32 -2.53 -16.03
CA PRO A 471 18.72 -2.56 -15.62
C PRO A 471 19.42 -1.21 -15.82
N HIS A 472 18.90 -0.36 -16.68
CA HIS A 472 19.43 0.97 -16.99
C HIS A 472 18.43 2.04 -16.58
N LYS A 473 18.46 2.43 -15.31
CA LYS A 473 17.58 3.48 -14.80
C LYS A 473 17.85 4.82 -15.48
N ASP A 474 16.83 5.36 -16.14
CA ASP A 474 16.82 6.70 -16.70
C ASP A 474 15.94 7.63 -15.87
N TYR A 475 16.54 8.32 -14.90
CA TYR A 475 15.81 9.27 -14.06
C TYR A 475 15.25 10.46 -14.87
N ALA A 476 15.99 10.95 -15.87
CA ALA A 476 15.54 12.08 -16.69
C ALA A 476 14.28 11.71 -17.49
N GLY A 477 14.27 10.52 -18.10
CA GLY A 477 13.10 9.98 -18.81
C GLY A 477 11.94 9.72 -17.86
N PHE A 478 12.18 9.09 -16.70
CA PHE A 478 11.16 8.89 -15.67
C PHE A 478 10.55 10.21 -15.21
N ARG A 479 11.38 11.20 -14.84
CA ARG A 479 10.93 12.52 -14.40
C ARG A 479 10.05 13.20 -15.46
N LYS A 480 10.43 13.11 -16.74
CA LYS A 480 9.63 13.64 -17.84
C LYS A 480 8.25 12.98 -17.93
N ARG A 481 8.19 11.65 -17.80
CA ARG A 481 6.93 10.89 -17.78
C ARG A 481 6.07 11.26 -16.56
N ALA A 482 6.68 11.32 -15.37
CA ALA A 482 5.98 11.69 -14.13
C ALA A 482 5.37 13.11 -14.22
N LEU A 483 6.11 14.09 -14.74
CA LEU A 483 5.60 15.44 -14.91
C LEU A 483 4.46 15.51 -15.95
N ALA A 484 4.49 14.69 -16.98
CA ALA A 484 3.40 14.61 -17.96
C ALA A 484 2.10 14.03 -17.36
N GLN A 485 2.19 13.26 -16.29
CA GLN A 485 1.06 12.67 -15.56
C GLN A 485 0.46 13.58 -14.47
N ASN A 486 1.08 14.70 -14.13
CA ASN A 486 0.59 15.60 -13.07
C ASN A 486 -0.84 16.12 -13.31
N ALA A 487 -1.34 16.15 -14.54
CA ALA A 487 -2.70 16.56 -14.84
C ALA A 487 -3.77 15.52 -14.42
N TYR A 488 -3.35 14.29 -14.06
CA TYR A 488 -4.26 13.24 -13.60
C TYR A 488 -4.52 13.33 -12.08
N LEU A 489 -3.55 13.82 -11.32
CA LEU A 489 -3.63 13.97 -9.85
C LEU A 489 -4.34 15.26 -9.45
#